data_ba1d45f41df37c6c33bf20c441e88d7e
#
_entry.id   ba1d45f41df37c6c33bf20c441e88d7e
#
_cell.length_a   1.000
_cell.length_b   1.000
_cell.length_c   1.000
_cell.angle_alpha   90.00
_cell.angle_beta   90.00
_cell.angle_gamma   90.00
#
_symmetry.space_group_name_H-M   'P 1'
#
loop_
_entity.id
_entity.type
_entity.pdbx_description
1 polymer ?
#
loop_
_entity_poly.entity_id
_entity_poly.type
_entity_poly.pdbx_seq_one_letter_code
_entity_poly.pdbx_strand_id
1 'polypeptide(L)'
;MTDREHLWLRLAVDLVILTVRDGQLQVLVIERANDPYQGRMALPGGFLRAGEDLRQAAERELVEETSLDGAVLHLEQLATYGAPDRDPRGRVVSVAYLAIAPDLPIPTAGSDASRACWAPVEDVRDDLAFDHNQILRDAVERARTRLEFTTLATVFCGPTFTVGDLRHVYEVVWDVTLDPRNFSRKVVQTPGFIEPTGTRRIPPTGRPAALYRRGSAEALHPPILRASPGTDG
;
A
#
# COMPACT_ATOMS: atom_id res chain seq x y z
N MET A 1 9.74 -43.74 20.08
CA MET A 1 9.06 -42.91 19.07
C MET A 1 8.54 -41.69 19.81
N THR A 2 9.28 -40.58 19.73
CA THR A 2 8.84 -39.30 20.31
C THR A 2 7.59 -38.82 19.58
N ASP A 3 6.52 -38.74 20.33
CA ASP A 3 5.24 -38.14 19.87
C ASP A 3 5.57 -36.72 19.41
N ARG A 4 5.56 -36.45 18.10
CA ARG A 4 5.72 -35.10 17.58
C ARG A 4 4.43 -34.39 17.88
N GLU A 5 4.42 -33.54 18.91
CA GLU A 5 3.33 -32.63 19.16
C GLU A 5 3.06 -31.81 17.90
N HIS A 6 1.92 -32.06 17.28
CA HIS A 6 1.47 -31.26 16.14
C HIS A 6 0.97 -29.92 16.65
N LEU A 7 1.63 -28.85 16.22
CA LEU A 7 1.19 -27.51 16.54
C LEU A 7 -0.01 -27.13 15.68
N TRP A 8 -1.17 -26.99 16.30
CA TRP A 8 -2.35 -26.42 15.65
C TRP A 8 -2.24 -24.91 15.67
N LEU A 9 -2.40 -24.29 14.50
CA LEU A 9 -2.39 -22.84 14.35
C LEU A 9 -3.52 -22.38 13.44
N ARG A 10 -3.95 -21.14 13.59
CA ARG A 10 -4.86 -20.47 12.66
C ARG A 10 -4.05 -19.62 11.70
N LEU A 11 -4.47 -19.61 10.43
CA LEU A 11 -3.92 -18.72 9.41
C LEU A 11 -4.85 -17.54 9.21
N ALA A 12 -4.25 -16.35 9.13
CA ALA A 12 -4.91 -15.10 8.80
C ALA A 12 -4.19 -14.41 7.64
N VAL A 13 -4.87 -13.47 7.02
CA VAL A 13 -4.29 -12.47 6.14
C VAL A 13 -4.52 -11.08 6.74
N ASP A 14 -3.52 -10.21 6.65
CA ASP A 14 -3.63 -8.79 6.99
C ASP A 14 -3.32 -7.96 5.75
N LEU A 15 -4.05 -6.87 5.53
CA LEU A 15 -3.91 -6.00 4.36
C LEU A 15 -3.38 -4.62 4.77
N VAL A 16 -2.28 -4.21 4.17
CA VAL A 16 -1.86 -2.81 4.18
C VAL A 16 -2.26 -2.19 2.85
N ILE A 17 -3.31 -1.41 2.86
CA ILE A 17 -3.83 -0.73 1.67
C ILE A 17 -3.39 0.73 1.73
N LEU A 18 -2.49 1.11 0.83
CA LEU A 18 -1.90 2.46 0.78
C LEU A 18 -2.48 3.27 -0.38
N THR A 19 -2.68 4.56 -0.13
CA THR A 19 -3.03 5.56 -1.14
C THR A 19 -2.30 6.88 -0.87
N VAL A 20 -2.18 7.74 -1.88
CA VAL A 20 -1.78 9.13 -1.73
C VAL A 20 -3.03 10.00 -1.84
N ARG A 21 -3.39 10.67 -0.75
CA ARG A 21 -4.58 11.50 -0.64
C ARG A 21 -4.27 12.75 0.18
N ASP A 22 -4.80 13.89 -0.24
CA ASP A 22 -4.64 15.18 0.46
C ASP A 22 -3.18 15.54 0.76
N GLY A 23 -2.27 15.12 -0.13
CA GLY A 23 -0.83 15.35 0.01
C GLY A 23 -0.14 14.49 1.08
N GLN A 24 -0.77 13.41 1.53
CA GLN A 24 -0.25 12.50 2.55
C GLN A 24 -0.32 11.05 2.11
N LEU A 25 0.60 10.22 2.59
CA LEU A 25 0.49 8.77 2.49
C LEU A 25 -0.52 8.29 3.53
N GLN A 26 -1.61 7.71 3.06
CA GLN A 26 -2.69 7.21 3.90
C GLN A 26 -2.79 5.70 3.82
N VAL A 27 -3.22 5.10 4.92
CA VAL A 27 -3.52 3.69 5.05
C VAL A 27 -4.98 3.50 5.42
N LEU A 28 -5.61 2.46 4.85
CA LEU A 28 -6.93 2.04 5.31
C LEU A 28 -6.80 1.34 6.66
N VAL A 29 -7.57 1.79 7.63
CA VAL A 29 -7.69 1.16 8.95
C VAL A 29 -9.15 0.94 9.29
N ILE A 30 -9.38 -0.09 10.12
CA ILE A 30 -10.70 -0.42 10.68
C ILE A 30 -10.68 -0.26 12.19
N GLU A 31 -11.78 0.18 12.76
CA GLU A 31 -12.00 0.13 14.22
C GLU A 31 -12.57 -1.24 14.58
N ARG A 32 -11.92 -1.95 15.49
CA ARG A 32 -12.33 -3.29 15.90
C ARG A 32 -13.63 -3.29 16.68
N ALA A 33 -14.62 -4.06 16.23
CA ALA A 33 -15.91 -4.20 16.92
C ALA A 33 -15.85 -5.16 18.11
N ASN A 34 -14.88 -6.10 18.15
CA ASN A 34 -14.84 -7.22 19.07
C ASN A 34 -13.48 -7.35 19.79
N ASP A 35 -13.48 -7.99 20.97
CA ASP A 35 -12.28 -8.39 21.69
C ASP A 35 -11.46 -9.44 20.89
N PRO A 36 -10.14 -9.46 21.05
CA PRO A 36 -9.28 -8.52 21.79
C PRO A 36 -9.14 -7.18 21.06
N TYR A 37 -8.75 -6.16 21.80
CA TYR A 37 -8.51 -4.80 21.27
C TYR A 37 -9.77 -4.09 20.72
N GLN A 38 -10.96 -4.37 21.28
CA GLN A 38 -12.19 -3.64 20.92
C GLN A 38 -11.99 -2.12 20.99
N GLY A 39 -12.45 -1.40 19.96
CA GLY A 39 -12.33 0.06 19.83
C GLY A 39 -10.94 0.55 19.35
N ARG A 40 -9.94 -0.33 19.24
CA ARG A 40 -8.64 0.05 18.66
C ARG A 40 -8.64 -0.06 17.14
N MET A 41 -7.83 0.79 16.52
CA MET A 41 -7.58 0.70 15.09
C MET A 41 -6.72 -0.53 14.76
N ALA A 42 -7.01 -1.15 13.62
CA ALA A 42 -6.30 -2.31 13.09
C ALA A 42 -6.19 -2.23 11.58
N LEU A 43 -5.29 -3.00 11.00
CA LEU A 43 -5.30 -3.27 9.56
C LEU A 43 -6.51 -4.16 9.22
N PRO A 44 -7.13 -3.97 8.05
CA PRO A 44 -8.12 -4.92 7.51
C PRO A 44 -7.53 -6.31 7.38
N GLY A 45 -8.35 -7.35 7.55
CA GLY A 45 -7.91 -8.71 7.41
C GLY A 45 -8.81 -9.70 8.12
N GLY A 46 -8.56 -10.99 7.89
CA GLY A 46 -9.36 -12.05 8.45
C GLY A 46 -8.71 -13.43 8.36
N PHE A 47 -9.39 -14.41 8.91
CA PHE A 47 -8.95 -15.80 8.84
C PHE A 47 -9.25 -16.42 7.48
N LEU A 48 -8.38 -17.36 7.05
CA LEU A 48 -8.64 -18.17 5.89
C LEU A 48 -9.94 -18.98 6.08
N ARG A 49 -10.75 -19.05 5.02
CA ARG A 49 -11.92 -19.91 4.93
C ARG A 49 -11.54 -21.26 4.33
N ALA A 50 -12.31 -22.30 4.63
CA ALA A 50 -12.06 -23.62 4.05
C ALA A 50 -12.13 -23.59 2.51
N GLY A 51 -11.07 -24.07 1.85
CA GLY A 51 -10.97 -24.09 0.40
C GLY A 51 -10.41 -22.84 -0.25
N GLU A 52 -10.02 -21.84 0.54
CA GLU A 52 -9.40 -20.59 0.11
C GLU A 52 -7.87 -20.69 0.17
N ASP A 53 -7.17 -20.21 -0.85
CA ASP A 53 -5.74 -19.96 -0.74
C ASP A 53 -5.46 -18.57 -0.15
N LEU A 54 -4.20 -18.29 0.17
CA LEU A 54 -3.81 -17.03 0.81
C LEU A 54 -4.12 -15.79 -0.04
N ARG A 55 -3.94 -15.88 -1.35
CA ARG A 55 -4.22 -14.78 -2.26
C ARG A 55 -5.71 -14.54 -2.41
N GLN A 56 -6.49 -15.60 -2.51
CA GLN A 56 -7.96 -15.52 -2.55
C GLN A 56 -8.53 -14.90 -1.27
N ALA A 57 -7.99 -15.28 -0.11
CA ALA A 57 -8.37 -14.65 1.15
C ALA A 57 -8.05 -13.14 1.16
N ALA A 58 -6.86 -12.75 0.71
CA ALA A 58 -6.47 -11.35 0.63
C ALA A 58 -7.35 -10.55 -0.35
N GLU A 59 -7.66 -11.11 -1.52
CA GLU A 59 -8.56 -10.49 -2.51
C GLU A 59 -9.98 -10.34 -1.98
N ARG A 60 -10.49 -11.34 -1.26
CA ARG A 60 -11.81 -11.30 -0.62
C ARG A 60 -11.88 -10.21 0.45
N GLU A 61 -10.91 -10.17 1.38
CA GLU A 61 -10.85 -9.14 2.43
C GLU A 61 -10.74 -7.75 1.80
N LEU A 62 -9.94 -7.59 0.73
CA LEU A 62 -9.82 -6.33 0.01
C LEU A 62 -11.17 -5.86 -0.54
N VAL A 63 -11.94 -6.75 -1.17
CA VAL A 63 -13.28 -6.43 -1.70
C VAL A 63 -14.26 -6.11 -0.56
N GLU A 64 -14.26 -6.92 0.51
CA GLU A 64 -15.14 -6.74 1.67
C GLU A 64 -14.91 -5.37 2.35
N GLU A 65 -13.65 -4.91 2.43
CA GLU A 65 -13.29 -3.68 3.12
C GLU A 65 -13.33 -2.42 2.23
N THR A 66 -13.09 -2.57 0.91
CA THR A 66 -12.99 -1.41 0.01
C THR A 66 -14.15 -1.28 -0.96
N SER A 67 -14.97 -2.32 -1.10
CA SER A 67 -15.99 -2.44 -2.15
C SER A 67 -15.45 -2.31 -3.59
N LEU A 68 -14.14 -2.52 -3.76
CA LEU A 68 -13.47 -2.46 -5.06
C LEU A 68 -13.23 -3.85 -5.59
N ASP A 69 -13.54 -4.02 -6.88
CA ASP A 69 -13.14 -5.21 -7.60
C ASP A 69 -11.61 -5.23 -7.71
N GLY A 70 -10.97 -6.28 -7.16
CA GLY A 70 -9.50 -6.40 -7.00
C GLY A 70 -8.68 -6.34 -8.30
N ALA A 71 -9.34 -6.22 -9.45
CA ALA A 71 -8.70 -6.15 -10.77
C ALA A 71 -7.88 -4.87 -11.02
N VAL A 72 -8.00 -3.84 -10.18
CA VAL A 72 -7.40 -2.51 -10.42
C VAL A 72 -6.21 -2.23 -9.50
N LEU A 73 -5.95 -3.07 -8.51
CA LEU A 73 -4.98 -2.79 -7.47
C LEU A 73 -3.71 -3.62 -7.63
N HIS A 74 -2.57 -3.00 -7.32
CA HIS A 74 -1.36 -3.79 -7.08
C HIS A 74 -1.54 -4.52 -5.75
N LEU A 75 -1.45 -5.86 -5.77
CA LEU A 75 -1.50 -6.71 -4.59
C LEU A 75 -0.29 -7.64 -4.60
N GLU A 76 0.60 -7.49 -3.62
CA GLU A 76 1.76 -8.37 -3.43
C GLU A 76 1.86 -8.88 -1.99
N GLN A 77 2.32 -10.12 -1.84
CA GLN A 77 2.64 -10.65 -0.51
C GLN A 77 3.81 -9.88 0.08
N LEU A 78 3.63 -9.35 1.29
CA LEU A 78 4.64 -8.59 2.00
C LEU A 78 5.60 -9.50 2.76
N ALA A 79 5.08 -10.13 3.80
CA ALA A 79 5.82 -11.02 4.70
C ALA A 79 4.85 -11.90 5.51
N THR A 80 5.43 -12.82 6.30
CA THR A 80 4.70 -13.67 7.23
C THR A 80 5.08 -13.29 8.67
N TYR A 81 4.06 -13.08 9.50
CA TYR A 81 4.20 -12.70 10.90
C TYR A 81 3.70 -13.82 11.80
N GLY A 82 4.59 -14.37 12.59
CA GLY A 82 4.31 -15.59 13.34
C GLY A 82 4.88 -15.58 14.76
N ALA A 83 5.08 -14.42 15.40
CA ALA A 83 5.47 -14.35 16.81
C ALA A 83 4.47 -15.14 17.68
N PRO A 84 4.92 -15.91 18.67
CA PRO A 84 4.03 -16.77 19.47
C PRO A 84 2.91 -16.02 20.18
N ASP A 85 3.16 -14.78 20.55
CA ASP A 85 2.33 -13.88 21.34
C ASP A 85 1.66 -12.77 20.53
N ARG A 86 1.75 -12.83 19.18
CA ARG A 86 1.17 -11.78 18.32
C ARG A 86 -0.35 -11.63 18.48
N ASP A 87 -1.05 -12.70 18.86
CA ASP A 87 -2.50 -12.73 19.04
C ASP A 87 -2.86 -13.41 20.37
N PRO A 88 -3.48 -12.71 21.31
CA PRO A 88 -3.85 -13.29 22.60
C PRO A 88 -4.91 -14.40 22.53
N ARG A 89 -5.60 -14.57 21.40
CA ARG A 89 -6.60 -15.62 21.18
C ARG A 89 -5.97 -17.00 20.95
N GLY A 90 -4.64 -17.09 20.82
CA GLY A 90 -3.91 -18.34 20.60
C GLY A 90 -2.88 -18.26 19.47
N ARG A 91 -2.42 -19.41 19.02
CA ARG A 91 -1.38 -19.47 17.99
C ARG A 91 -1.96 -19.07 16.62
N VAL A 92 -1.58 -17.89 16.15
CA VAL A 92 -1.97 -17.35 14.85
C VAL A 92 -0.71 -17.01 14.04
N VAL A 93 -0.73 -17.34 12.76
CA VAL A 93 0.25 -16.86 11.79
C VAL A 93 -0.52 -16.02 10.77
N SER A 94 -0.06 -14.81 10.50
CA SER A 94 -0.62 -13.95 9.48
C SER A 94 0.32 -13.80 8.30
N VAL A 95 -0.23 -13.87 7.11
CA VAL A 95 0.45 -13.50 5.87
C VAL A 95 -0.06 -12.14 5.45
N ALA A 96 0.80 -11.12 5.58
CA ALA A 96 0.44 -9.76 5.21
C ALA A 96 0.63 -9.51 3.72
N TYR A 97 -0.25 -8.70 3.16
CA TYR A 97 -0.22 -8.24 1.78
C TYR A 97 -0.17 -6.71 1.73
N LEU A 98 0.60 -6.20 0.77
CA LEU A 98 0.62 -4.79 0.40
C LEU A 98 -0.29 -4.59 -0.81
N ALA A 99 -1.29 -3.73 -0.67
CA ALA A 99 -2.13 -3.24 -1.75
C ALA A 99 -1.87 -1.75 -1.98
N ILE A 100 -1.80 -1.34 -3.23
CA ILE A 100 -1.63 0.07 -3.62
C ILE A 100 -2.74 0.44 -4.58
N ALA A 101 -3.37 1.57 -4.31
CA ALA A 101 -4.49 2.05 -5.06
C ALA A 101 -4.39 3.55 -5.34
N PRO A 102 -4.94 4.05 -6.45
CA PRO A 102 -5.19 5.47 -6.61
C PRO A 102 -6.20 5.95 -5.57
N ASP A 103 -6.47 7.25 -5.52
CA ASP A 103 -7.44 7.84 -4.59
C ASP A 103 -8.78 7.09 -4.60
N LEU A 104 -8.97 6.25 -3.58
CA LEU A 104 -10.14 5.39 -3.42
C LEU A 104 -11.25 6.12 -2.65
N PRO A 105 -12.54 5.79 -2.89
CA PRO A 105 -13.63 6.30 -2.07
C PRO A 105 -13.45 5.91 -0.59
N ILE A 106 -14.17 6.60 0.29
CA ILE A 106 -14.21 6.23 1.71
C ILE A 106 -14.89 4.86 1.79
N PRO A 107 -14.23 3.86 2.42
CA PRO A 107 -14.78 2.53 2.50
C PRO A 107 -16.03 2.47 3.38
N THR A 108 -16.91 1.53 3.05
CA THR A 108 -18.02 1.17 3.94
C THR A 108 -17.49 0.10 4.90
N ALA A 109 -17.71 0.24 6.20
CA ALA A 109 -17.24 -0.74 7.18
C ALA A 109 -17.77 -2.16 6.86
N GLY A 110 -16.88 -3.14 6.88
CA GLY A 110 -17.22 -4.56 6.74
C GLY A 110 -17.91 -5.12 8.00
N SER A 111 -18.22 -6.43 7.99
CA SER A 111 -19.01 -7.09 9.03
C SER A 111 -18.38 -7.11 10.42
N ASP A 112 -17.05 -7.11 10.52
CA ASP A 112 -16.27 -7.21 11.77
C ASP A 112 -15.68 -5.86 12.22
N ALA A 113 -15.98 -4.77 11.49
CA ALA A 113 -15.54 -3.43 11.77
C ALA A 113 -16.72 -2.54 12.18
N SER A 114 -16.56 -1.75 13.24
CA SER A 114 -17.51 -0.70 13.59
C SER A 114 -17.38 0.51 12.67
N ARG A 115 -16.19 0.74 12.13
CA ARG A 115 -15.83 1.86 11.25
C ARG A 115 -14.61 1.50 10.41
N ALA A 116 -14.59 1.95 9.15
CA ALA A 116 -13.40 1.95 8.29
C ALA A 116 -13.08 3.37 7.87
N CYS A 117 -11.80 3.75 7.83
CA CYS A 117 -11.37 5.08 7.42
C CYS A 117 -9.96 5.11 6.85
N TRP A 118 -9.70 6.10 6.02
CA TRP A 118 -8.35 6.47 5.62
C TRP A 118 -7.72 7.32 6.72
N ALA A 119 -6.51 6.97 7.12
CA ALA A 119 -5.74 7.71 8.12
C ALA A 119 -4.33 7.98 7.59
N PRO A 120 -3.74 9.16 7.85
CA PRO A 120 -2.33 9.39 7.60
C PRO A 120 -1.49 8.31 8.30
N VAL A 121 -0.53 7.72 7.59
CA VAL A 121 0.34 6.67 8.14
C VAL A 121 1.02 7.13 9.43
N GLU A 122 1.47 8.39 9.46
CA GLU A 122 2.16 8.97 10.60
C GLU A 122 1.30 9.05 11.87
N ASP A 123 -0.03 9.19 11.71
CA ASP A 123 -0.96 9.31 12.85
C ASP A 123 -1.28 7.96 13.51
N VAL A 124 -1.14 6.85 12.77
CA VAL A 124 -1.58 5.52 13.25
C VAL A 124 -0.44 4.52 13.42
N ARG A 125 0.76 4.80 12.93
CA ARG A 125 1.86 3.84 12.84
C ARG A 125 2.33 3.21 14.15
N ASP A 126 2.00 3.82 15.30
CA ASP A 126 2.42 3.36 16.63
C ASP A 126 1.24 2.99 17.56
N ASP A 127 -0.02 3.04 17.06
CA ASP A 127 -1.22 2.81 17.87
C ASP A 127 -2.20 1.78 17.28
N LEU A 128 -1.74 0.86 16.45
CA LEU A 128 -2.57 -0.22 15.92
C LEU A 128 -2.64 -1.41 16.90
N ALA A 129 -3.72 -2.19 16.78
CA ALA A 129 -3.88 -3.44 17.51
C ALA A 129 -2.87 -4.51 17.03
N PHE A 130 -2.64 -5.51 17.86
CA PHE A 130 -1.73 -6.63 17.58
C PHE A 130 -0.29 -6.16 17.25
N ASP A 131 0.35 -6.83 16.29
CA ASP A 131 1.64 -6.46 15.72
C ASP A 131 1.49 -5.61 14.43
N HIS A 132 0.31 -5.01 14.20
CA HIS A 132 0.01 -4.27 12.98
C HIS A 132 0.88 -3.03 12.78
N ASN A 133 1.42 -2.45 13.85
CA ASN A 133 2.43 -1.39 13.75
C ASN A 133 3.68 -1.85 12.99
N GLN A 134 4.13 -3.10 13.24
CA GLN A 134 5.29 -3.67 12.54
C GLN A 134 4.95 -3.94 11.08
N ILE A 135 3.77 -4.53 10.83
CA ILE A 135 3.30 -4.83 9.46
C ILE A 135 3.21 -3.55 8.63
N LEU A 136 2.66 -2.48 9.20
CA LEU A 136 2.55 -1.17 8.52
C LEU A 136 3.92 -0.57 8.20
N ARG A 137 4.88 -0.59 9.15
CA ARG A 137 6.25 -0.10 8.90
C ARG A 137 6.92 -0.85 7.76
N ASP A 138 6.82 -2.18 7.75
CA ASP A 138 7.43 -3.03 6.72
C ASP A 138 6.79 -2.78 5.35
N ALA A 139 5.47 -2.56 5.30
CA ALA A 139 4.75 -2.26 4.06
C ALA A 139 5.12 -0.89 3.48
N VAL A 140 5.24 0.13 4.32
CA VAL A 140 5.67 1.47 3.88
C VAL A 140 7.09 1.41 3.32
N GLU A 141 8.02 0.73 3.98
CA GLU A 141 9.38 0.61 3.47
C GLU A 141 9.46 -0.26 2.20
N ARG A 142 8.60 -1.28 2.08
CA ARG A 142 8.44 -2.05 0.84
C ARG A 142 7.95 -1.16 -0.29
N ALA A 143 6.93 -0.32 -0.08
CA ALA A 143 6.43 0.62 -1.06
C ALA A 143 7.53 1.61 -1.48
N ARG A 144 8.25 2.19 -0.52
CA ARG A 144 9.39 3.10 -0.77
C ARG A 144 10.45 2.46 -1.67
N THR A 145 10.85 1.24 -1.37
CA THR A 145 11.83 0.48 -2.17
C THR A 145 11.31 0.15 -3.56
N ARG A 146 10.04 -0.24 -3.67
CA ARG A 146 9.43 -0.56 -4.98
C ARG A 146 9.40 0.65 -5.91
N LEU A 147 9.20 1.86 -5.39
CA LEU A 147 9.23 3.08 -6.18
C LEU A 147 10.61 3.33 -6.83
N GLU A 148 11.70 2.87 -6.22
CA GLU A 148 13.04 3.05 -6.78
C GLU A 148 13.25 2.22 -8.05
N PHE A 149 12.74 0.99 -8.07
CA PHE A 149 13.11 -0.01 -9.06
C PHE A 149 11.99 -0.41 -10.01
N THR A 150 10.75 0.03 -9.77
CA THR A 150 9.58 -0.40 -10.56
C THR A 150 8.69 0.76 -10.97
N THR A 151 7.71 0.49 -11.83
CA THR A 151 6.70 1.48 -12.24
C THR A 151 5.58 1.65 -11.21
N LEU A 152 5.72 1.14 -9.98
CA LEU A 152 4.66 1.10 -8.97
C LEU A 152 4.09 2.48 -8.61
N ALA A 153 4.91 3.53 -8.66
CA ALA A 153 4.45 4.91 -8.43
C ALA A 153 3.27 5.33 -9.33
N THR A 154 3.18 4.76 -10.54
CA THR A 154 2.08 5.08 -11.47
C THR A 154 0.74 4.52 -11.02
N VAL A 155 0.72 3.50 -10.16
CA VAL A 155 -0.51 2.92 -9.61
C VAL A 155 -1.22 3.91 -8.69
N PHE A 156 -0.47 4.69 -7.91
CA PHE A 156 -1.03 5.77 -7.08
C PHE A 156 -1.66 6.90 -7.90
N CYS A 157 -1.25 7.09 -9.15
CA CYS A 157 -1.71 8.20 -9.98
C CYS A 157 -3.04 7.93 -10.71
N GLY A 158 -3.50 6.69 -10.78
CA GLY A 158 -4.63 6.30 -11.62
C GLY A 158 -4.25 6.16 -13.11
N PRO A 159 -5.24 6.03 -14.02
CA PRO A 159 -5.01 5.61 -15.41
C PRO A 159 -4.26 6.64 -16.27
N THR A 160 -4.42 7.93 -15.99
CA THR A 160 -3.70 9.02 -16.67
C THR A 160 -3.26 10.08 -15.68
N PHE A 161 -2.04 10.60 -15.85
CA PHE A 161 -1.42 11.52 -14.92
C PHE A 161 -0.43 12.46 -15.62
N THR A 162 -0.07 13.55 -14.97
CA THR A 162 1.06 14.41 -15.36
C THR A 162 2.35 13.95 -14.68
N VAL A 163 3.51 14.37 -15.18
CA VAL A 163 4.78 14.16 -14.47
C VAL A 163 4.78 14.83 -13.10
N GLY A 164 4.02 15.93 -12.94
CA GLY A 164 3.83 16.59 -11.66
C GLY A 164 3.08 15.72 -10.65
N ASP A 165 2.00 15.05 -11.09
CA ASP A 165 1.25 14.11 -10.23
C ASP A 165 2.17 12.95 -9.80
N LEU A 166 2.93 12.39 -10.75
CA LEU A 166 3.87 11.30 -10.47
C LEU A 166 4.99 11.74 -9.50
N ARG A 167 5.54 12.96 -9.68
CA ARG A 167 6.52 13.52 -8.74
C ARG A 167 5.95 13.65 -7.34
N HIS A 168 4.72 14.13 -7.23
CA HIS A 168 4.03 14.28 -5.95
C HIS A 168 3.90 12.94 -5.21
N VAL A 169 3.61 11.83 -5.93
CA VAL A 169 3.62 10.48 -5.33
C VAL A 169 4.98 10.15 -4.72
N TYR A 170 6.07 10.37 -5.45
CA TYR A 170 7.41 10.13 -4.92
C TYR A 170 7.73 11.01 -3.71
N GLU A 171 7.38 12.30 -3.76
CA GLU A 171 7.60 13.25 -2.67
C GLU A 171 6.86 12.82 -1.40
N VAL A 172 5.59 12.42 -1.53
CA VAL A 172 4.76 11.97 -0.41
C VAL A 172 5.23 10.63 0.17
N VAL A 173 5.48 9.62 -0.67
CA VAL A 173 5.85 8.28 -0.18
C VAL A 173 7.25 8.27 0.43
N TRP A 174 8.18 9.05 -0.11
CA TRP A 174 9.55 9.13 0.38
C TRP A 174 9.77 10.21 1.46
N ASP A 175 8.78 11.07 1.67
CA ASP A 175 8.86 12.23 2.57
C ASP A 175 10.04 13.15 2.22
N VAL A 176 10.11 13.57 0.95
CA VAL A 176 11.19 14.41 0.40
C VAL A 176 10.65 15.43 -0.58
N THR A 177 11.42 16.47 -0.84
CA THR A 177 11.17 17.41 -1.96
C THR A 177 12.10 17.07 -3.11
N LEU A 178 11.55 16.94 -4.33
CA LEU A 178 12.29 16.61 -5.54
C LEU A 178 12.35 17.81 -6.49
N ASP A 179 13.55 18.07 -7.07
CA ASP A 179 13.67 19.08 -8.13
C ASP A 179 12.83 18.72 -9.35
N PRO A 180 11.87 19.56 -9.76
CA PRO A 180 10.91 19.25 -10.81
C PRO A 180 11.55 18.95 -12.16
N ARG A 181 12.66 19.65 -12.49
CA ARG A 181 13.32 19.52 -13.81
C ARG A 181 14.12 18.22 -13.87
N ASN A 182 14.87 17.92 -12.82
CA ASN A 182 15.64 16.68 -12.73
C ASN A 182 14.75 15.46 -12.71
N PHE A 183 13.67 15.50 -11.92
CA PHE A 183 12.69 14.42 -11.86
C PHE A 183 12.05 14.19 -13.24
N SER A 184 11.52 15.26 -13.87
CA SER A 184 10.89 15.16 -15.21
C SER A 184 11.84 14.56 -16.23
N ARG A 185 13.10 15.01 -16.26
CA ARG A 185 14.11 14.47 -17.16
C ARG A 185 14.34 12.97 -16.94
N LYS A 186 14.53 12.54 -15.68
CA LYS A 186 14.73 11.12 -15.34
C LYS A 186 13.55 10.26 -15.80
N VAL A 187 12.33 10.65 -15.43
CA VAL A 187 11.11 9.90 -15.74
C VAL A 187 10.89 9.75 -17.25
N VAL A 188 11.00 10.85 -17.99
CA VAL A 188 10.76 10.84 -19.47
C VAL A 188 11.87 10.09 -20.22
N GLN A 189 13.10 10.10 -19.71
CA GLN A 189 14.21 9.39 -20.31
C GLN A 189 14.30 7.91 -19.93
N THR A 190 13.59 7.46 -18.90
CA THR A 190 13.59 6.05 -18.49
C THR A 190 12.70 5.24 -19.44
N PRO A 191 13.28 4.30 -20.22
CA PRO A 191 12.53 3.55 -21.24
C PRO A 191 11.36 2.78 -20.62
N GLY A 192 10.19 2.89 -21.23
CA GLY A 192 9.00 2.13 -20.82
C GLY A 192 8.41 2.50 -19.46
N PHE A 193 8.89 3.55 -18.78
CA PHE A 193 8.33 3.95 -17.50
C PHE A 193 6.95 4.58 -17.69
N ILE A 194 6.85 5.60 -18.53
CA ILE A 194 5.60 6.28 -18.87
C ILE A 194 5.48 6.44 -20.38
N GLU A 195 4.24 6.47 -20.88
CA GLU A 195 3.92 6.69 -22.27
C GLU A 195 3.03 7.91 -22.45
N PRO A 196 3.31 8.81 -23.39
CA PRO A 196 2.48 9.97 -23.65
C PRO A 196 1.11 9.51 -24.22
N THR A 197 0.02 10.13 -23.73
CA THR A 197 -1.32 9.88 -24.27
C THR A 197 -1.65 10.71 -25.49
N GLY A 198 -0.83 11.71 -25.82
CA GLY A 198 -1.09 12.71 -26.87
C GLY A 198 -2.05 13.82 -26.41
N THR A 199 -2.59 13.76 -25.19
CA THR A 199 -3.53 14.73 -24.63
C THR A 199 -2.89 15.60 -23.55
N ARG A 200 -3.58 16.66 -23.15
CA ARG A 200 -3.12 17.58 -22.11
C ARG A 200 -4.21 17.85 -21.10
N ARG A 201 -3.85 18.01 -19.84
CA ARG A 201 -4.71 18.55 -18.79
C ARG A 201 -4.55 20.07 -18.81
N ILE A 202 -5.68 20.78 -18.94
CA ILE A 202 -5.72 22.25 -18.86
C ILE A 202 -6.23 22.59 -17.45
N PRO A 203 -5.34 23.03 -16.54
CA PRO A 203 -5.79 23.43 -15.21
C PRO A 203 -6.57 24.76 -15.28
N PRO A 204 -7.41 25.08 -14.29
CA PRO A 204 -8.11 26.38 -14.21
C PRO A 204 -7.13 27.56 -14.21
N THR A 205 -5.96 27.38 -13.62
CA THR A 205 -4.85 28.33 -13.60
C THR A 205 -3.53 27.60 -13.92
N GLY A 206 -2.71 28.18 -14.79
CA GLY A 206 -1.39 27.62 -15.15
C GLY A 206 -1.30 27.14 -16.60
N ARG A 207 -0.18 26.48 -16.92
CA ARG A 207 0.09 25.99 -18.28
C ARG A 207 -0.46 24.57 -18.49
N PRO A 208 -0.93 24.24 -19.71
CA PRO A 208 -1.33 22.88 -20.05
C PRO A 208 -0.20 21.88 -19.83
N ALA A 209 -0.48 20.81 -19.06
CA ALA A 209 0.45 19.75 -18.79
C ALA A 209 0.16 18.50 -19.63
N ALA A 210 1.20 17.89 -20.23
CA ALA A 210 1.05 16.64 -20.96
C ALA A 210 0.57 15.51 -20.03
N LEU A 211 -0.34 14.68 -20.52
CA LEU A 211 -0.82 13.51 -19.84
C LEU A 211 -0.06 12.26 -20.31
N TYR A 212 0.24 11.42 -19.36
CA TYR A 212 0.90 10.15 -19.54
C TYR A 212 0.05 9.03 -18.93
N ARG A 213 0.37 7.81 -19.35
CA ARG A 213 -0.11 6.56 -18.73
C ARG A 213 1.10 5.72 -18.33
N ARG A 214 0.89 4.68 -17.53
CA ARG A 214 1.91 3.69 -17.22
C ARG A 214 2.45 3.09 -18.51
N GLY A 215 3.77 3.00 -18.61
CA GLY A 215 4.46 2.32 -19.70
C GLY A 215 4.56 0.80 -19.50
N SER A 216 5.25 0.14 -20.41
CA SER A 216 5.36 -1.32 -20.46
C SER A 216 6.45 -1.91 -19.56
N ALA A 217 7.31 -1.08 -18.96
CA ALA A 217 8.40 -1.57 -18.10
C ALA A 217 7.85 -2.11 -16.78
N GLU A 218 8.36 -3.25 -16.34
CA GLU A 218 8.14 -3.78 -15.01
C GLU A 218 9.20 -3.29 -14.03
N ALA A 219 10.44 -3.14 -14.51
CA ALA A 219 11.59 -2.62 -13.76
C ALA A 219 12.16 -1.37 -14.43
N LEU A 220 12.63 -0.43 -13.61
CA LEU A 220 13.26 0.81 -14.08
C LEU A 220 14.76 0.65 -14.25
N HIS A 221 15.27 0.97 -15.45
CA HIS A 221 16.70 1.03 -15.75
C HIS A 221 17.03 2.34 -16.50
N PRO A 222 17.77 3.27 -15.88
CA PRO A 222 18.29 3.27 -14.50
C PRO A 222 17.16 3.44 -13.47
N PRO A 223 17.38 3.02 -12.20
CA PRO A 223 16.43 3.22 -11.12
C PRO A 223 16.32 4.70 -10.74
N ILE A 224 15.21 5.08 -10.12
CA ILE A 224 15.00 6.40 -9.51
C ILE A 224 15.30 6.27 -8.03
N LEU A 225 16.55 6.46 -7.64
CA LEU A 225 16.98 6.25 -6.26
C LEU A 225 16.52 7.38 -5.33
N ARG A 226 16.07 7.00 -4.15
CA ARG A 226 15.84 7.89 -3.00
C ARG A 226 17.21 8.38 -2.52
N ALA A 227 17.35 9.68 -2.28
CA ALA A 227 18.55 10.21 -1.62
C ALA A 227 18.66 9.58 -0.22
N SER A 228 19.83 9.06 0.12
CA SER A 228 20.08 8.57 1.47
C SER A 228 19.98 9.76 2.44
N PRO A 229 19.24 9.65 3.57
CA PRO A 229 19.29 10.65 4.60
C PRO A 229 20.75 10.74 5.13
N GLY A 230 21.48 11.79 4.78
CA GLY A 230 22.80 12.06 5.35
C GLY A 230 24.00 12.02 4.42
N THR A 231 23.91 12.57 3.21
CA THR A 231 25.11 12.92 2.41
C THR A 231 24.98 14.34 1.87
N ASP A 232 24.78 15.30 2.77
CA ASP A 232 25.22 16.67 2.55
C ASP A 232 26.59 16.81 3.19
N GLY A 233 27.62 16.76 2.34
CA GLY A 233 29.01 17.05 2.62
C GLY A 233 29.54 18.00 1.57
#